data_bb7cff564bf5760af2a8c577e9133a5d
#
_entry.id   bb7cff564bf5760af2a8c577e9133a5d
#
_cell.length_a   1.000
_cell.length_b   1.000
_cell.length_c   1.000
_cell.angle_alpha   90.00
_cell.angle_beta   90.00
_cell.angle_gamma   90.00
#
_symmetry.space_group_name_H-M   'P 1'
#
loop_
_entity.id
_entity.type
_entity.pdbx_description
1 polymer ?
#
loop_
_entity_poly.entity_id
_entity_poly.type
_entity_poly.pdbx_seq_one_letter_code
_entity_poly.pdbx_strand_id
1 'polypeptide(L)'
;QKIAALTWGLLTVCPAFAQQTYEEMEQITVNEQVTTVITASEPIRFVDISTEKVAGDQPINNTIRLKPKEGGHEDGEVLAIVTIVTERYRTQYALLYTTRMKEAVSDKEIQLMERQAYRNPAVSLSTEEMYRFARLIWTSPAKFRNVSSKQHRMTMRLNNVYAVGDYLFIDYSIENRTNIRFDIDEVRI
;
A
#
# COMPACT_ATOMS: atom_id res chain seq x y z
N GLN A 1 -56.07 -36.66 14.47
CA GLN A 1 -55.02 -35.67 14.69
C GLN A 1 -53.78 -36.09 13.88
N LYS A 2 -53.45 -35.33 12.79
CA LYS A 2 -52.25 -35.53 12.00
C LYS A 2 -51.21 -34.55 12.44
N ILE A 3 -50.09 -35.01 12.98
CA ILE A 3 -48.95 -34.19 13.36
C ILE A 3 -48.05 -34.09 12.13
N ALA A 4 -47.93 -32.86 11.57
CA ALA A 4 -47.00 -32.54 10.50
C ALA A 4 -45.66 -32.19 11.14
N ALA A 5 -44.62 -33.00 10.89
CA ALA A 5 -43.26 -32.72 11.30
C ALA A 5 -42.62 -31.81 10.28
N LEU A 6 -42.31 -30.60 10.70
CA LEU A 6 -41.58 -29.58 9.90
C LEU A 6 -40.07 -29.85 10.06
N THR A 7 -39.46 -30.47 9.06
CA THR A 7 -38.00 -30.65 8.99
C THR A 7 -37.34 -29.35 8.55
N TRP A 8 -36.66 -28.64 9.45
CA TRP A 8 -35.77 -27.52 9.13
C TRP A 8 -34.47 -28.07 8.59
N GLY A 9 -34.29 -27.94 7.29
CA GLY A 9 -33.00 -28.18 6.67
C GLY A 9 -31.99 -27.09 7.04
N LEU A 10 -30.98 -27.41 7.85
CA LEU A 10 -29.81 -26.58 8.10
C LEU A 10 -28.99 -26.50 6.79
N LEU A 11 -29.10 -25.43 6.05
CA LEU A 11 -28.14 -25.08 4.99
C LEU A 11 -26.83 -24.67 5.65
N THR A 12 -25.89 -25.60 5.74
CA THR A 12 -24.49 -25.30 6.06
C THR A 12 -23.89 -24.56 4.86
N VAL A 13 -23.80 -23.21 4.96
CA VAL A 13 -23.00 -22.41 4.05
C VAL A 13 -21.54 -22.69 4.39
N CYS A 14 -20.91 -23.60 3.65
CA CYS A 14 -19.45 -23.72 3.64
C CYS A 14 -18.87 -22.39 3.13
N PRO A 15 -17.96 -21.71 3.85
CA PRO A 15 -17.22 -20.61 3.28
C PRO A 15 -16.37 -21.19 2.14
N ALA A 16 -16.77 -20.91 0.90
CA ALA A 16 -15.93 -21.17 -0.25
C ALA A 16 -14.71 -20.26 -0.10
N PHE A 17 -13.55 -20.81 0.23
CA PHE A 17 -12.29 -20.11 0.04
C PHE A 17 -12.16 -19.86 -1.47
N ALA A 18 -12.36 -18.63 -1.89
CA ALA A 18 -12.24 -18.24 -3.29
C ALA A 18 -10.77 -18.44 -3.70
N GLN A 19 -10.50 -19.53 -4.42
CA GLN A 19 -9.25 -19.69 -5.15
C GLN A 19 -9.40 -18.88 -6.44
N GLN A 20 -8.55 -17.88 -6.65
CA GLN A 20 -8.52 -17.15 -7.90
C GLN A 20 -7.73 -17.96 -8.93
N THR A 21 -8.38 -18.34 -10.01
CA THR A 21 -7.72 -18.99 -11.15
C THR A 21 -7.12 -17.94 -12.09
N TYR A 22 -6.20 -18.34 -12.95
CA TYR A 22 -5.60 -17.45 -13.97
C TYR A 22 -6.69 -16.78 -14.86
N GLU A 23 -7.74 -17.52 -15.23
CA GLU A 23 -8.83 -17.01 -16.08
C GLU A 23 -9.66 -15.89 -15.43
N GLU A 24 -9.63 -15.82 -14.10
CA GLU A 24 -10.35 -14.80 -13.33
C GLU A 24 -9.51 -13.58 -13.00
N MET A 25 -8.20 -13.58 -13.39
CA MET A 25 -7.32 -12.44 -13.14
C MET A 25 -7.62 -11.30 -14.10
N GLU A 26 -7.56 -10.08 -13.57
CA GLU A 26 -7.56 -8.87 -14.40
C GLU A 26 -6.36 -8.87 -15.35
N GLN A 27 -6.62 -8.58 -16.63
CA GLN A 27 -5.62 -8.59 -17.67
C GLN A 27 -5.17 -7.17 -18.01
N ILE A 28 -3.86 -6.98 -18.14
CA ILE A 28 -3.26 -5.71 -18.57
C ILE A 28 -2.48 -5.97 -19.85
N THR A 29 -2.87 -5.31 -20.94
CA THR A 29 -2.12 -5.37 -22.20
C THR A 29 -0.87 -4.51 -22.13
N VAL A 30 0.28 -5.09 -22.47
CA VAL A 30 1.59 -4.46 -22.40
C VAL A 30 2.34 -4.57 -23.73
N ASN A 31 3.25 -3.62 -23.98
CA ASN A 31 4.08 -3.59 -25.18
C ASN A 31 5.48 -3.07 -24.83
N GLU A 32 6.52 -3.55 -25.53
CA GLU A 32 7.91 -3.17 -25.27
C GLU A 32 8.24 -1.69 -25.53
N GLN A 33 7.38 -0.97 -26.25
CA GLN A 33 7.53 0.47 -26.50
C GLN A 33 6.78 1.35 -25.50
N VAL A 34 5.93 0.74 -24.65
CA VAL A 34 5.10 1.45 -23.66
C VAL A 34 5.45 0.98 -22.26
N THR A 35 5.78 1.92 -21.39
CA THR A 35 5.92 1.62 -19.95
C THR A 35 4.53 1.66 -19.30
N THR A 36 4.14 0.57 -18.68
CA THR A 36 2.90 0.49 -17.90
C THR A 36 3.19 0.92 -16.46
N VAL A 37 2.51 1.95 -16.00
CA VAL A 37 2.57 2.46 -14.63
C VAL A 37 1.38 1.94 -13.86
N ILE A 38 1.60 1.29 -12.72
CA ILE A 38 0.52 0.83 -11.84
C ILE A 38 0.64 1.57 -10.51
N THR A 39 -0.45 2.24 -10.11
CA THR A 39 -0.52 3.05 -8.90
C THR A 39 -1.48 2.42 -7.88
N ALA A 40 -0.99 2.25 -6.66
CA ALA A 40 -1.75 1.78 -5.51
C ALA A 40 -2.24 2.96 -4.66
N SER A 41 -3.32 2.75 -3.90
CA SER A 41 -3.85 3.77 -2.96
C SER A 41 -3.05 3.88 -1.65
N GLU A 42 -2.14 2.95 -1.41
CA GLU A 42 -1.31 2.89 -0.20
C GLU A 42 0.09 2.33 -0.53
N PRO A 43 1.08 2.41 0.38
CA PRO A 43 2.43 1.94 0.11
C PRO A 43 2.48 0.48 -0.31
N ILE A 44 3.18 0.21 -1.40
CA ILE A 44 3.51 -1.12 -1.89
C ILE A 44 4.68 -1.64 -1.06
N ARG A 45 4.53 -2.84 -0.50
CA ARG A 45 5.54 -3.48 0.36
C ARG A 45 6.31 -4.58 -0.36
N PHE A 46 5.68 -5.19 -1.35
CA PHE A 46 6.28 -6.27 -2.11
C PHE A 46 5.68 -6.34 -3.51
N VAL A 47 6.51 -6.64 -4.49
CA VAL A 47 6.12 -6.91 -5.88
C VAL A 47 6.82 -8.17 -6.33
N ASP A 48 6.06 -9.10 -6.89
CA ASP A 48 6.57 -10.28 -7.56
C ASP A 48 6.18 -10.26 -9.04
N ILE A 49 7.13 -10.57 -9.89
CA ILE A 49 6.94 -10.72 -11.35
C ILE A 49 7.33 -12.15 -11.69
N SER A 50 6.38 -12.98 -12.08
CA SER A 50 6.53 -14.43 -12.19
C SER A 50 7.55 -14.90 -13.25
N THR A 51 7.98 -14.02 -14.15
CA THR A 51 8.95 -14.35 -15.21
C THR A 51 9.97 -13.23 -15.40
N GLU A 52 11.09 -13.54 -16.06
CA GLU A 52 12.10 -12.56 -16.43
C GLU A 52 11.79 -11.80 -17.74
N LYS A 53 10.67 -12.11 -18.42
CA LYS A 53 10.27 -11.44 -19.66
C LYS A 53 9.84 -9.99 -19.46
N VAL A 54 9.50 -9.61 -18.24
CA VAL A 54 9.08 -8.26 -17.87
C VAL A 54 10.08 -7.67 -16.88
N ALA A 55 10.55 -6.46 -17.17
CA ALA A 55 11.31 -5.65 -16.22
C ALA A 55 10.36 -4.76 -15.42
N GLY A 56 10.67 -4.57 -14.13
CA GLY A 56 9.89 -3.70 -13.26
C GLY A 56 10.78 -2.98 -12.26
N ASP A 57 10.36 -1.79 -11.86
CA ASP A 57 10.93 -1.02 -10.75
C ASP A 57 9.85 -0.28 -9.96
N GLN A 58 10.22 0.17 -8.77
CA GLN A 58 9.36 0.94 -7.87
C GLN A 58 9.95 2.35 -7.64
N PRO A 59 9.59 3.34 -8.47
CA PRO A 59 10.16 4.70 -8.38
C PRO A 59 9.71 5.46 -7.12
N ILE A 60 8.50 5.20 -6.63
CA ILE A 60 7.94 5.76 -5.40
C ILE A 60 7.15 4.70 -4.63
N ASN A 61 6.86 4.98 -3.36
CA ASN A 61 6.33 3.97 -2.44
C ASN A 61 5.01 3.31 -2.86
N ASN A 62 4.19 3.95 -3.67
CA ASN A 62 2.88 3.45 -4.09
C ASN A 62 2.75 3.20 -5.60
N THR A 63 3.85 3.25 -6.36
CA THR A 63 3.81 3.14 -7.81
C THR A 63 4.91 2.20 -8.30
N ILE A 64 4.55 1.31 -9.21
CA ILE A 64 5.51 0.46 -9.96
C ILE A 64 5.45 0.78 -11.44
N ARG A 65 6.55 0.55 -12.13
CA ARG A 65 6.64 0.62 -13.59
C ARG A 65 7.01 -0.75 -14.12
N LEU A 66 6.32 -1.18 -15.16
CA LEU A 66 6.52 -2.45 -15.82
C LEU A 66 6.76 -2.23 -17.30
N LYS A 67 7.69 -2.99 -17.86
CA LYS A 67 7.98 -2.96 -19.28
C LYS A 67 8.42 -4.35 -19.77
N PRO A 68 7.79 -4.91 -20.81
CA PRO A 68 8.31 -6.10 -21.46
C PRO A 68 9.75 -5.89 -21.94
N LYS A 69 10.60 -6.88 -21.75
CA LYS A 69 11.92 -6.90 -22.37
C LYS A 69 11.80 -7.17 -23.86
N GLU A 70 12.74 -6.67 -24.64
CA GLU A 70 12.81 -6.98 -26.07
C GLU A 70 12.94 -8.49 -26.28
N GLY A 71 12.10 -9.04 -27.16
CA GLY A 71 12.04 -10.45 -27.45
C GLY A 71 10.93 -10.74 -28.46
N GLY A 72 10.99 -11.88 -29.15
CA GLY A 72 9.95 -12.27 -30.10
C GLY A 72 8.68 -12.76 -29.41
N HIS A 73 7.91 -11.87 -28.80
CA HIS A 73 6.66 -12.21 -28.15
C HIS A 73 5.50 -12.26 -29.15
N GLU A 74 4.57 -13.19 -28.94
CA GLU A 74 3.38 -13.34 -29.76
C GLU A 74 2.23 -12.48 -29.22
N ASP A 75 1.37 -11.97 -30.12
CA ASP A 75 0.18 -11.19 -29.73
C ASP A 75 -0.76 -12.06 -28.88
N GLY A 76 -1.15 -11.59 -27.71
CA GLY A 76 -1.94 -12.33 -26.73
C GLY A 76 -1.15 -13.27 -25.83
N GLU A 77 0.18 -13.35 -25.96
CA GLU A 77 1.03 -14.13 -25.06
C GLU A 77 0.98 -13.55 -23.63
N VAL A 78 0.85 -14.42 -22.64
CA VAL A 78 1.00 -14.03 -21.24
C VAL A 78 2.47 -13.98 -20.88
N LEU A 79 2.99 -12.79 -20.67
CA LEU A 79 4.39 -12.58 -20.35
C LEU A 79 4.72 -12.87 -18.88
N ALA A 80 3.85 -12.44 -17.99
CA ALA A 80 4.03 -12.61 -16.55
C ALA A 80 2.70 -12.44 -15.79
N ILE A 81 2.67 -12.98 -14.58
CA ILE A 81 1.71 -12.60 -13.55
C ILE A 81 2.45 -11.67 -12.60
N VAL A 82 1.85 -10.52 -12.32
CA VAL A 82 2.38 -9.55 -11.35
C VAL A 82 1.53 -9.58 -10.10
N THR A 83 2.17 -9.85 -8.96
CA THR A 83 1.55 -9.78 -7.64
C THR A 83 2.03 -8.54 -6.93
N ILE A 84 1.10 -7.68 -6.53
CA ILE A 84 1.37 -6.45 -5.78
C ILE A 84 0.79 -6.63 -4.38
N VAL A 85 1.63 -6.52 -3.36
CA VAL A 85 1.25 -6.59 -1.95
C VAL A 85 1.49 -5.25 -1.30
N THR A 86 0.44 -4.68 -0.75
CA THR A 86 0.46 -3.43 -0.02
C THR A 86 0.42 -3.67 1.51
N GLU A 87 0.04 -2.69 2.29
CA GLU A 87 -0.11 -2.84 3.73
C GLU A 87 -1.36 -3.64 4.11
N ARG A 88 -2.46 -3.48 3.37
CA ARG A 88 -3.78 -4.01 3.74
C ARG A 88 -4.46 -4.85 2.66
N TYR A 89 -3.92 -4.88 1.45
CA TYR A 89 -4.46 -5.70 0.37
C TYR A 89 -3.36 -6.24 -0.54
N ARG A 90 -3.73 -7.22 -1.33
CA ARG A 90 -2.95 -7.69 -2.48
C ARG A 90 -3.82 -7.63 -3.74
N THR A 91 -3.17 -7.55 -4.87
CA THR A 91 -3.80 -7.68 -6.19
C THR A 91 -2.88 -8.43 -7.14
N GLN A 92 -3.46 -9.05 -8.15
CA GLN A 92 -2.72 -9.79 -9.16
C GLN A 92 -3.23 -9.42 -10.55
N TYR A 93 -2.32 -9.28 -11.49
CA TYR A 93 -2.60 -8.98 -12.89
C TYR A 93 -1.86 -9.94 -13.80
N ALA A 94 -2.53 -10.40 -14.85
CA ALA A 94 -1.89 -11.08 -15.96
C ALA A 94 -1.46 -10.07 -17.02
N LEU A 95 -0.18 -10.05 -17.37
CA LEU A 95 0.35 -9.16 -18.40
C LEU A 95 0.29 -9.87 -19.75
N LEU A 96 -0.56 -9.39 -20.65
CA LEU A 96 -0.71 -9.88 -22.01
C LEU A 96 0.08 -9.01 -22.98
N TYR A 97 0.88 -9.63 -23.81
CA TYR A 97 1.61 -8.89 -24.84
C TYR A 97 0.67 -8.49 -26.00
N THR A 98 0.83 -7.29 -26.50
CA THR A 98 0.21 -6.85 -27.75
C THR A 98 1.25 -6.24 -28.69
N THR A 99 1.18 -6.63 -29.96
CA THR A 99 1.99 -6.01 -31.02
C THR A 99 1.49 -4.61 -31.39
N ARG A 100 0.25 -4.26 -30.96
CA ARG A 100 -0.40 -2.98 -31.25
C ARG A 100 -0.16 -1.99 -30.11
N MET A 101 0.85 -1.16 -30.24
CA MET A 101 1.22 -0.15 -29.23
C MET A 101 0.04 0.66 -28.70
N LYS A 102 -0.96 0.93 -29.55
CA LYS A 102 -2.16 1.72 -29.16
C LYS A 102 -3.08 1.00 -28.17
N GLU A 103 -2.95 -0.31 -28.06
CA GLU A 103 -3.76 -1.13 -27.13
C GLU A 103 -3.04 -1.38 -25.83
N ALA A 104 -1.76 -1.02 -25.74
CA ALA A 104 -0.99 -1.16 -24.51
C ALA A 104 -1.44 -0.13 -23.47
N VAL A 105 -1.65 -0.61 -22.26
CA VAL A 105 -2.03 0.21 -21.10
C VAL A 105 -0.80 0.95 -20.59
N SER A 106 -0.85 2.28 -20.57
CA SER A 106 0.24 3.12 -20.05
C SER A 106 0.08 3.49 -18.58
N ASP A 107 -1.18 3.53 -18.09
CA ASP A 107 -1.49 3.92 -16.71
C ASP A 107 -2.65 3.08 -16.16
N LYS A 108 -2.48 2.52 -14.98
CA LYS A 108 -3.46 1.69 -14.28
C LYS A 108 -3.50 2.05 -12.80
N GLU A 109 -4.65 2.50 -12.33
CA GLU A 109 -4.91 2.64 -10.90
C GLU A 109 -5.62 1.39 -10.37
N ILE A 110 -5.15 0.85 -9.24
CA ILE A 110 -5.73 -0.34 -8.62
C ILE A 110 -7.10 -0.01 -8.04
N GLN A 111 -8.17 -0.55 -8.65
CA GLN A 111 -9.54 -0.32 -8.25
C GLN A 111 -9.90 -1.10 -6.98
N LEU A 112 -10.92 -0.64 -6.24
CA LEU A 112 -11.37 -1.30 -5.00
C LEU A 112 -11.77 -2.76 -5.21
N MET A 113 -12.43 -3.07 -6.32
CA MET A 113 -12.89 -4.43 -6.64
C MET A 113 -11.76 -5.41 -6.97
N GLU A 114 -10.59 -4.90 -7.34
CA GLU A 114 -9.40 -5.71 -7.68
C GLU A 114 -8.59 -6.06 -6.43
N ARG A 115 -8.93 -5.48 -5.27
CA ARG A 115 -8.19 -5.63 -4.02
C ARG A 115 -8.70 -6.81 -3.23
N GLN A 116 -7.80 -7.75 -2.98
CA GLN A 116 -8.06 -8.83 -2.04
C GLN A 116 -7.54 -8.42 -0.66
N ALA A 117 -8.42 -8.41 0.34
CA ALA A 117 -8.03 -8.06 1.71
C ALA A 117 -6.89 -8.98 2.17
N TYR A 118 -5.78 -8.38 2.57
CA TYR A 118 -4.59 -9.08 3.04
C TYR A 118 -3.93 -8.28 4.16
N ARG A 119 -3.95 -8.83 5.36
CA ARG A 119 -3.21 -8.23 6.47
C ARG A 119 -1.75 -8.66 6.40
N ASN A 120 -0.88 -7.75 6.00
CA ASN A 120 0.55 -8.04 5.93
C ASN A 120 1.12 -8.23 7.35
N PRO A 121 1.63 -9.43 7.71
CA PRO A 121 2.14 -9.69 9.06
C PRO A 121 3.41 -8.90 9.38
N ALA A 122 4.11 -8.37 8.37
CA ALA A 122 5.29 -7.52 8.55
C ALA A 122 4.93 -6.06 8.88
N VAL A 123 3.64 -5.70 8.86
CA VAL A 123 3.16 -4.35 9.14
C VAL A 123 2.33 -4.37 10.43
N SER A 124 2.93 -3.97 11.55
CA SER A 124 2.23 -3.89 12.85
C SER A 124 1.27 -2.69 12.92
N LEU A 125 1.64 -1.56 12.28
CA LEU A 125 0.78 -0.40 12.07
C LEU A 125 0.87 0.05 10.61
N SER A 126 -0.28 0.19 9.94
CA SER A 126 -0.34 0.77 8.61
C SER A 126 0.01 2.26 8.63
N THR A 127 0.44 2.80 7.51
CA THR A 127 0.73 4.23 7.36
C THR A 127 -0.47 5.10 7.77
N GLU A 128 -1.69 4.70 7.40
CA GLU A 128 -2.91 5.41 7.79
C GLU A 128 -3.14 5.40 9.31
N GLU A 129 -2.92 4.25 9.97
CA GLU A 129 -3.02 4.15 11.42
C GLU A 129 -1.96 5.01 12.11
N MET A 130 -0.73 5.04 11.62
CA MET A 130 0.33 5.92 12.14
C MET A 130 -0.08 7.39 12.06
N TYR A 131 -0.61 7.86 10.93
CA TYR A 131 -1.12 9.24 10.81
C TYR A 131 -2.28 9.53 11.76
N ARG A 132 -3.18 8.57 11.93
CA ARG A 132 -4.31 8.72 12.86
C ARG A 132 -3.83 8.85 14.31
N PHE A 133 -2.89 8.00 14.75
CA PHE A 133 -2.29 8.11 16.07
C PHE A 133 -1.52 9.40 16.26
N ALA A 134 -0.69 9.80 15.28
CA ALA A 134 0.04 11.06 15.32
C ALA A 134 -0.89 12.27 15.49
N ARG A 135 -2.01 12.29 14.75
CA ARG A 135 -3.02 13.35 14.87
C ARG A 135 -3.69 13.38 16.25
N LEU A 136 -4.07 12.21 16.78
CA LEU A 136 -4.67 12.10 18.11
C LEU A 136 -3.71 12.59 19.21
N ILE A 137 -2.42 12.24 19.10
CA ILE A 137 -1.39 12.66 20.04
C ILE A 137 -1.16 14.16 19.95
N TRP A 138 -1.03 14.71 18.74
CA TRP A 138 -0.84 16.13 18.50
C TRP A 138 -1.98 17.00 19.05
N THR A 139 -3.21 16.50 19.02
CA THR A 139 -4.38 17.21 19.58
C THR A 139 -4.58 16.95 21.08
N SER A 140 -3.79 16.06 21.69
CA SER A 140 -3.88 15.75 23.13
C SER A 140 -3.18 16.81 23.98
N PRO A 141 -3.67 17.10 25.18
CA PRO A 141 -2.97 17.99 26.10
C PRO A 141 -1.55 17.51 26.44
N ALA A 142 -0.61 18.44 26.51
CA ALA A 142 0.77 18.12 26.86
C ALA A 142 0.86 17.53 28.28
N LYS A 143 1.44 16.33 28.40
CA LYS A 143 1.72 15.65 29.67
C LYS A 143 3.01 16.16 30.32
N PHE A 144 4.02 16.47 29.47
CA PHE A 144 5.30 16.99 29.93
C PHE A 144 5.30 18.51 29.80
N ARG A 145 5.43 19.24 30.93
CA ARG A 145 5.42 20.69 30.94
C ARG A 145 6.81 21.31 31.20
N ASN A 146 7.70 20.55 31.81
CA ASN A 146 8.99 21.03 32.29
C ASN A 146 10.19 20.48 31.52
N VAL A 147 9.95 19.70 30.45
CA VAL A 147 11.01 19.13 29.63
C VAL A 147 11.21 20.03 28.42
N SER A 148 12.24 20.88 28.48
CA SER A 148 12.55 21.79 27.38
C SER A 148 14.05 22.09 27.30
N SER A 149 14.53 22.36 26.08
CA SER A 149 15.87 22.85 25.83
C SER A 149 15.79 24.20 25.10
N LYS A 150 16.65 25.13 25.46
CA LYS A 150 16.69 26.45 24.84
C LYS A 150 18.10 26.77 24.37
N GLN A 151 18.26 27.06 23.09
CA GLN A 151 19.53 27.42 22.49
C GLN A 151 19.28 28.39 21.33
N HIS A 152 20.15 29.38 21.12
CA HIS A 152 20.11 30.32 20.00
C HIS A 152 18.73 30.99 19.79
N ARG A 153 18.01 31.36 20.85
CA ARG A 153 16.64 31.90 20.84
C ARG A 153 15.60 30.95 20.29
N MET A 154 15.91 29.66 20.18
CA MET A 154 14.97 28.60 19.88
C MET A 154 14.67 27.82 21.15
N THR A 155 13.45 27.38 21.31
CA THR A 155 13.01 26.55 22.44
C THR A 155 12.34 25.31 21.89
N MET A 156 12.86 24.14 22.24
CA MET A 156 12.23 22.85 21.98
C MET A 156 11.60 22.33 23.28
N ARG A 157 10.35 21.87 23.21
CA ARG A 157 9.62 21.31 24.35
C ARG A 157 9.08 19.94 23.98
N LEU A 158 9.26 18.98 24.88
CA LEU A 158 8.59 17.69 24.79
C LEU A 158 7.16 17.85 25.33
N ASN A 159 6.16 17.51 24.53
CA ASN A 159 4.75 17.56 24.91
C ASN A 159 4.24 16.19 25.38
N ASN A 160 4.48 15.15 24.57
CA ASN A 160 3.95 13.81 24.82
C ASN A 160 4.90 12.74 24.32
N VAL A 161 4.86 11.57 24.97
CA VAL A 161 5.47 10.31 24.49
C VAL A 161 4.46 9.20 24.68
N TYR A 162 4.22 8.44 23.62
CA TYR A 162 3.32 7.29 23.62
C TYR A 162 3.97 6.10 22.90
N ALA A 163 3.82 4.91 23.47
CA ALA A 163 4.14 3.66 22.79
C ALA A 163 2.85 3.03 22.26
N VAL A 164 2.84 2.64 21.00
CA VAL A 164 1.72 1.94 20.35
C VAL A 164 2.29 0.78 19.53
N GLY A 165 2.06 -0.46 19.96
CA GLY A 165 2.72 -1.62 19.40
C GLY A 165 4.24 -1.47 19.51
N ASP A 166 4.94 -1.63 18.41
CA ASP A 166 6.41 -1.51 18.31
C ASP A 166 6.89 -0.09 18.00
N TYR A 167 5.97 0.89 17.96
CA TYR A 167 6.27 2.28 17.62
C TYR A 167 6.26 3.20 18.82
N LEU A 168 7.19 4.15 18.81
CA LEU A 168 7.26 5.24 19.77
C LEU A 168 6.86 6.55 19.08
N PHE A 169 5.80 7.18 19.56
CA PHE A 169 5.35 8.49 19.10
C PHE A 169 5.85 9.56 20.06
N ILE A 170 6.62 10.51 19.54
CA ILE A 170 7.19 11.62 20.30
C ILE A 170 6.59 12.91 19.75
N ASP A 171 5.84 13.61 20.59
CA ASP A 171 5.26 14.91 20.27
C ASP A 171 6.09 16.02 20.94
N TYR A 172 6.64 16.90 20.12
CA TYR A 172 7.41 18.05 20.57
C TYR A 172 7.02 19.33 19.80
N SER A 173 7.24 20.47 20.43
CA SER A 173 7.04 21.77 19.81
C SER A 173 8.35 22.54 19.74
N ILE A 174 8.56 23.26 18.64
CA ILE A 174 9.72 24.15 18.46
C ILE A 174 9.18 25.58 18.34
N GLU A 175 9.66 26.46 19.21
CA GLU A 175 9.39 27.89 19.16
C GLU A 175 10.64 28.62 18.66
N ASN A 176 10.52 29.30 17.51
CA ASN A 176 11.58 30.14 16.96
C ASN A 176 11.33 31.61 17.31
N ARG A 177 12.19 32.18 18.15
CA ARG A 177 12.18 33.61 18.52
C ARG A 177 13.29 34.42 17.83
N THR A 178 13.85 33.88 16.74
CA THR A 178 14.79 34.63 15.90
C THR A 178 14.03 35.40 14.82
N ASN A 179 14.73 36.33 14.15
CA ASN A 179 14.19 37.07 13.00
C ASN A 179 14.40 36.33 11.67
N ILE A 180 14.92 35.08 11.71
CA ILE A 180 15.25 34.30 10.55
C ILE A 180 14.29 33.11 10.52
N ARG A 181 13.69 32.81 9.36
CA ARG A 181 12.92 31.59 9.13
C ARG A 181 13.82 30.38 9.36
N PHE A 182 13.30 29.39 10.06
CA PHE A 182 13.97 28.13 10.31
C PHE A 182 13.15 27.00 9.69
N ASP A 183 13.75 26.31 8.73
CA ASP A 183 13.16 25.10 8.14
C ASP A 183 13.86 23.89 8.78
N ILE A 184 13.07 22.90 9.19
CA ILE A 184 13.58 21.66 9.78
C ILE A 184 14.01 20.76 8.62
N ASP A 185 15.30 20.52 8.50
CA ASP A 185 15.87 19.64 7.48
C ASP A 185 15.87 18.17 7.94
N GLU A 186 16.30 17.92 9.18
CA GLU A 186 16.41 16.58 9.72
C GLU A 186 16.12 16.55 11.23
N VAL A 187 15.50 15.47 11.71
CA VAL A 187 15.36 15.16 13.13
C VAL A 187 16.08 13.84 13.40
N ARG A 188 17.11 13.90 14.24
CA ARG A 188 17.83 12.71 14.73
C ARG A 188 17.44 12.44 16.16
N ILE A 189 17.13 11.18 16.47
CA ILE A 189 16.76 10.68 17.80
C ILE A 189 17.83 9.72 18.28
#